data_a65b28442ecfdc8a3c4bca78eb4086f8
#
_entry.id   a65b28442ecfdc8a3c4bca78eb4086f8
#
_cell.length_a   1.000
_cell.length_b   1.000
_cell.length_c   1.000
_cell.angle_alpha   90.00
_cell.angle_beta   90.00
_cell.angle_gamma   90.00
#
_symmetry.space_group_name_H-M   'P 1'
#
loop_
_entity.id
_entity.type
_entity.pdbx_description
1 polymer ?
#
loop_
_entity_poly.entity_id
_entity_poly.type
_entity_poly.pdbx_seq_one_letter_code
_entity_poly.pdbx_strand_id
1 'polypeptide(L)'
;MTASWKARSRWIVAAAIGIALSLGTGGSLDSAEPKASPRFPDIDPAAVAYQHPDQIKWTGKEGAAQTAVLLGDPSKPGLYIELVKWMPHSMSHPHFHPNDRYITVLSGTWWVVTGTKFDPDATVPMPAGSYVTDLAKGVHFDGAKDEPAVIEIVGEGPATITPAEVK
;
A
#
# COMPACT_ATOMS: atom_id res chain seq x y z
N MET A 1 43.55 31.31 -12.43
CA MET A 1 43.76 30.55 -13.70
C MET A 1 42.40 30.10 -14.17
N THR A 2 41.88 30.80 -15.17
CA THR A 2 40.54 30.62 -15.72
C THR A 2 40.65 29.85 -17.03
N ALA A 3 40.02 28.69 -17.12
CA ALA A 3 39.92 27.93 -18.38
C ALA A 3 38.51 28.07 -18.97
N SER A 4 38.44 28.83 -20.05
CA SER A 4 37.26 29.02 -20.86
C SER A 4 37.09 27.87 -21.84
N TRP A 5 35.92 27.24 -21.86
CA TRP A 5 35.59 26.22 -22.85
C TRP A 5 34.73 26.83 -23.97
N LYS A 6 35.30 26.92 -25.17
CA LYS A 6 34.63 27.38 -26.38
C LYS A 6 33.77 26.25 -26.97
N ALA A 7 32.49 26.47 -27.11
CA ALA A 7 31.56 25.64 -27.87
C ALA A 7 31.85 25.75 -29.37
N ARG A 8 32.02 24.62 -30.07
CA ARG A 8 32.12 24.53 -31.54
C ARG A 8 30.78 24.10 -32.11
N SER A 9 30.13 25.00 -32.80
CA SER A 9 28.94 24.76 -33.62
C SER A 9 29.31 23.88 -34.83
N ARG A 10 28.66 22.75 -35.02
CA ARG A 10 28.75 21.93 -36.24
C ARG A 10 27.44 22.07 -37.00
N TRP A 11 27.52 22.62 -38.18
CA TRP A 11 26.46 22.74 -39.17
C TRP A 11 26.15 21.36 -39.74
N ILE A 12 24.90 20.91 -39.72
CA ILE A 12 24.44 19.72 -40.43
C ILE A 12 23.73 20.16 -41.69
N VAL A 13 24.27 19.74 -42.81
CA VAL A 13 23.73 19.94 -44.15
C VAL A 13 22.53 19.01 -44.31
N ALA A 14 21.35 19.55 -44.57
CA ALA A 14 20.16 18.80 -44.90
C ALA A 14 20.21 18.33 -46.36
N ALA A 15 20.31 17.03 -46.59
CA ALA A 15 20.10 16.41 -47.89
C ALA A 15 18.60 16.10 -48.05
N ALA A 16 17.99 16.76 -49.02
CA ALA A 16 16.60 16.47 -49.42
C ALA A 16 16.57 15.16 -50.25
N ILE A 17 15.97 14.13 -49.68
CA ILE A 17 15.65 12.89 -50.41
C ILE A 17 14.17 12.97 -50.80
N GLY A 18 13.90 13.01 -52.09
CA GLY A 18 12.55 12.94 -52.65
C GLY A 18 11.97 11.54 -52.42
N ILE A 19 10.83 11.47 -51.78
CA ILE A 19 10.06 10.23 -51.59
C ILE A 19 8.97 10.20 -52.66
N ALA A 20 9.09 9.24 -53.58
CA ALA A 20 8.05 8.92 -54.54
C ALA A 20 6.80 8.39 -53.81
N LEU A 21 5.65 9.03 -54.04
CA LEU A 21 4.35 8.55 -53.58
C LEU A 21 3.97 7.29 -54.38
N SER A 22 4.09 6.12 -53.77
CA SER A 22 3.39 4.91 -54.23
C SER A 22 2.01 4.86 -53.56
N LEU A 23 0.96 4.99 -54.38
CA LEU A 23 -0.43 4.71 -53.99
C LEU A 23 -0.56 3.24 -53.67
N GLY A 24 -0.36 2.87 -52.42
CA GLY A 24 -0.65 1.57 -51.87
C GLY A 24 -2.14 1.46 -51.54
N THR A 25 -2.81 0.48 -52.12
CA THR A 25 -4.19 0.05 -51.89
C THR A 25 -4.48 -0.09 -50.41
N GLY A 26 -5.60 0.51 -49.98
CA GLY A 26 -6.05 0.49 -48.59
C GLY A 26 -6.23 -0.93 -48.04
N GLY A 27 -5.30 -1.32 -47.19
CA GLY A 27 -5.48 -2.39 -46.24
C GLY A 27 -6.39 -1.89 -45.12
N SER A 28 -7.57 -2.49 -45.02
CA SER A 28 -8.46 -2.31 -43.89
C SER A 28 -7.70 -2.65 -42.60
N LEU A 29 -7.49 -1.68 -41.72
CA LEU A 29 -7.01 -1.96 -40.36
C LEU A 29 -8.14 -2.74 -39.67
N ASP A 30 -7.98 -4.05 -39.64
CA ASP A 30 -8.82 -4.93 -38.85
C ASP A 30 -8.60 -4.53 -37.36
N SER A 31 -9.54 -3.73 -36.85
CA SER A 31 -9.57 -3.38 -35.44
C SER A 31 -9.94 -4.67 -34.71
N ALA A 32 -8.92 -5.38 -34.24
CA ALA A 32 -9.12 -6.51 -33.34
C ALA A 32 -9.97 -6.04 -32.15
N GLU A 33 -11.22 -6.51 -32.08
CA GLU A 33 -12.06 -6.32 -30.93
C GLU A 33 -11.29 -6.76 -29.67
N PRO A 34 -11.37 -6.00 -28.56
CA PRO A 34 -10.73 -6.40 -27.33
C PRO A 34 -11.28 -7.76 -26.93
N LYS A 35 -10.41 -8.78 -26.87
CA LYS A 35 -10.77 -10.11 -26.38
C LYS A 35 -11.51 -9.93 -25.06
N ALA A 36 -12.78 -10.35 -25.03
CA ALA A 36 -13.56 -10.37 -23.79
C ALA A 36 -12.75 -11.11 -22.72
N SER A 37 -12.58 -10.47 -21.57
CA SER A 37 -11.95 -11.12 -20.41
C SER A 37 -12.66 -12.44 -20.12
N PRO A 38 -11.93 -13.51 -19.75
CA PRO A 38 -12.55 -14.78 -19.42
C PRO A 38 -13.63 -14.52 -18.35
N ARG A 39 -14.89 -14.88 -18.66
CA ARG A 39 -15.97 -14.84 -17.67
C ARG A 39 -15.70 -15.97 -16.68
N PHE A 40 -15.33 -15.60 -15.47
CA PHE A 40 -15.39 -16.52 -14.36
C PHE A 40 -16.86 -16.81 -14.04
N PRO A 41 -17.21 -18.05 -13.60
CA PRO A 41 -18.55 -18.32 -13.15
C PRO A 41 -18.95 -17.35 -12.04
N ASP A 42 -20.20 -16.87 -12.07
CA ASP A 42 -20.71 -15.95 -11.05
C ASP A 42 -20.73 -16.68 -9.69
N ILE A 43 -20.17 -16.01 -8.68
CA ILE A 43 -20.24 -16.50 -7.30
C ILE A 43 -21.61 -16.10 -6.75
N ASP A 44 -22.35 -17.06 -6.19
CA ASP A 44 -23.62 -16.78 -5.51
C ASP A 44 -23.35 -15.90 -4.26
N PRO A 45 -23.84 -14.66 -4.23
CA PRO A 45 -23.60 -13.76 -3.10
C PRO A 45 -24.30 -14.19 -1.81
N ALA A 46 -25.26 -15.12 -1.88
CA ALA A 46 -25.89 -15.72 -0.71
C ALA A 46 -24.98 -16.77 -0.03
N ALA A 47 -24.02 -17.33 -0.79
CA ALA A 47 -23.09 -18.33 -0.30
C ALA A 47 -21.70 -17.75 0.03
N VAL A 48 -21.22 -16.77 -0.76
CA VAL A 48 -19.88 -16.18 -0.60
C VAL A 48 -19.93 -14.68 -0.82
N ALA A 49 -19.59 -13.90 0.21
CA ALA A 49 -19.35 -12.47 0.10
C ALA A 49 -17.85 -12.22 -0.16
N TYR A 50 -17.55 -11.32 -1.10
CA TYR A 50 -16.17 -10.97 -1.42
C TYR A 50 -16.02 -9.48 -1.79
N GLN A 51 -14.82 -8.97 -1.66
CA GLN A 51 -14.40 -7.67 -2.17
C GLN A 51 -13.10 -7.81 -2.94
N HIS A 52 -13.03 -7.23 -4.13
CA HIS A 52 -11.78 -7.09 -4.86
C HIS A 52 -10.95 -5.90 -4.33
N PRO A 53 -9.63 -5.87 -4.55
CA PRO A 53 -8.77 -4.80 -4.05
C PRO A 53 -9.19 -3.38 -4.47
N ASP A 54 -9.76 -3.22 -5.65
CA ASP A 54 -10.27 -1.94 -6.18
C ASP A 54 -11.59 -1.49 -5.52
N GLN A 55 -12.27 -2.39 -4.82
CA GLN A 55 -13.50 -2.11 -4.08
C GLN A 55 -13.23 -1.73 -2.61
N ILE A 56 -12.01 -1.93 -2.12
CA ILE A 56 -11.61 -1.60 -0.75
C ILE A 56 -11.55 -0.08 -0.59
N LYS A 57 -12.33 0.43 0.36
CA LYS A 57 -12.42 1.87 0.64
C LYS A 57 -11.48 2.25 1.78
N TRP A 58 -10.38 2.84 1.43
CA TRP A 58 -9.42 3.36 2.38
C TRP A 58 -9.87 4.70 2.96
N THR A 59 -9.69 4.86 4.27
CA THR A 59 -9.93 6.10 5.01
C THR A 59 -8.66 6.50 5.76
N GLY A 60 -8.53 7.79 6.09
CA GLY A 60 -7.35 8.33 6.75
C GLY A 60 -6.70 9.45 5.96
N LYS A 61 -5.62 10.01 6.52
CA LYS A 61 -4.89 11.11 5.92
C LYS A 61 -3.91 10.58 4.88
N GLU A 62 -3.82 11.25 3.75
CA GLU A 62 -2.78 10.97 2.75
C GLU A 62 -1.37 11.14 3.35
N GLY A 63 -0.46 10.22 3.04
CA GLY A 63 0.91 10.21 3.57
C GLY A 63 1.06 9.68 5.00
N ALA A 64 -0.04 9.27 5.65
CA ALA A 64 -0.04 8.63 6.96
C ALA A 64 -0.66 7.22 6.89
N ALA A 65 -0.91 6.59 8.03
CA ALA A 65 -1.66 5.34 8.07
C ALA A 65 -3.08 5.54 7.54
N GLN A 66 -3.53 4.61 6.72
CA GLN A 66 -4.91 4.52 6.23
C GLN A 66 -5.51 3.19 6.67
N THR A 67 -6.81 3.18 6.94
CA THR A 67 -7.54 1.99 7.37
C THR A 67 -8.69 1.66 6.42
N ALA A 68 -9.05 0.39 6.35
CA ALA A 68 -10.23 -0.07 5.64
C ALA A 68 -10.89 -1.21 6.42
N VAL A 69 -12.10 -0.99 6.91
CA VAL A 69 -12.85 -2.02 7.63
C VAL A 69 -13.45 -3.01 6.62
N LEU A 70 -13.14 -4.29 6.77
CA LEU A 70 -13.65 -5.39 5.96
C LEU A 70 -14.86 -6.08 6.59
N LEU A 71 -14.88 -6.18 7.92
CA LEU A 71 -15.94 -6.80 8.69
C LEU A 71 -16.11 -6.09 10.03
N GLY A 72 -17.36 -6.01 10.50
CA GLY A 72 -17.68 -5.47 11.82
C GLY A 72 -17.50 -3.97 11.96
N ASP A 73 -17.27 -3.53 13.20
CA ASP A 73 -17.06 -2.12 13.56
C ASP A 73 -16.02 -2.07 14.70
N PRO A 74 -14.76 -1.65 14.43
CA PRO A 74 -13.71 -1.62 15.45
C PRO A 74 -14.02 -0.67 16.63
N SER A 75 -15.00 0.20 16.53
CA SER A 75 -15.41 1.10 17.62
C SER A 75 -16.40 0.46 18.61
N LYS A 76 -16.94 -0.71 18.30
CA LYS A 76 -17.99 -1.39 19.06
C LYS A 76 -17.54 -2.76 19.56
N PRO A 77 -18.16 -3.30 20.60
CA PRO A 77 -17.95 -4.70 20.98
C PRO A 77 -18.28 -5.67 19.83
N GLY A 78 -17.47 -6.70 19.67
CA GLY A 78 -17.62 -7.76 18.68
C GLY A 78 -16.42 -7.88 17.74
N LEU A 79 -16.43 -8.95 16.95
CA LEU A 79 -15.40 -9.24 15.98
C LEU A 79 -15.30 -8.15 14.91
N TYR A 80 -14.10 -7.70 14.63
CA TYR A 80 -13.81 -6.86 13.46
C TYR A 80 -12.61 -7.40 12.68
N ILE A 81 -12.60 -7.07 11.40
CA ILE A 81 -11.45 -7.26 10.51
C ILE A 81 -11.20 -5.94 9.78
N GLU A 82 -9.99 -5.44 9.88
CA GLU A 82 -9.58 -4.24 9.16
C GLU A 82 -8.22 -4.40 8.52
N LEU A 83 -7.99 -3.65 7.45
CA LEU A 83 -6.68 -3.45 6.87
C LEU A 83 -6.11 -2.13 7.36
N VAL A 84 -4.81 -2.12 7.66
CA VAL A 84 -4.04 -0.90 7.88
C VAL A 84 -2.94 -0.82 6.85
N LYS A 85 -2.90 0.30 6.12
CA LYS A 85 -1.83 0.63 5.18
C LYS A 85 -0.95 1.71 5.78
N TRP A 86 0.26 1.37 6.06
CA TRP A 86 1.31 2.30 6.47
C TRP A 86 2.00 2.88 5.23
N MET A 87 2.06 4.19 5.14
CA MET A 87 2.81 4.86 4.08
C MET A 87 4.30 4.92 4.47
N PRO A 88 5.23 5.07 3.50
CA PRO A 88 6.65 5.21 3.80
C PRO A 88 6.89 6.32 4.83
N HIS A 89 7.80 6.07 5.76
CA HIS A 89 8.19 6.99 6.85
C HIS A 89 7.05 7.39 7.80
N SER A 90 5.96 6.60 7.82
CA SER A 90 4.84 6.79 8.75
C SER A 90 4.90 5.74 9.86
N MET A 91 4.85 6.20 11.10
CA MET A 91 4.94 5.35 12.29
C MET A 91 4.06 5.90 13.40
N SER A 92 3.43 5.01 14.17
CA SER A 92 2.71 5.37 15.39
C SER A 92 3.67 5.78 16.50
N HIS A 93 3.17 6.47 17.51
CA HIS A 93 3.89 6.66 18.78
C HIS A 93 3.51 5.55 19.77
N PRO A 94 4.33 5.31 20.81
CA PRO A 94 4.05 4.32 21.84
C PRO A 94 2.63 4.37 22.38
N HIS A 95 1.93 3.24 22.28
CA HIS A 95 0.53 3.10 22.67
C HIS A 95 0.21 1.65 23.02
N PHE A 96 -1.00 1.39 23.48
CA PHE A 96 -1.52 0.05 23.68
C PHE A 96 -3.02 -0.03 23.35
N HIS A 97 -3.50 -1.26 23.18
CA HIS A 97 -4.91 -1.59 22.94
C HIS A 97 -5.50 -2.39 24.10
N PRO A 98 -6.82 -2.32 24.34
CA PRO A 98 -7.45 -3.03 25.45
C PRO A 98 -7.51 -4.54 25.25
N ASN A 99 -7.59 -5.02 24.01
CA ASN A 99 -7.79 -6.40 23.62
C ASN A 99 -6.63 -6.90 22.74
N ASP A 100 -6.47 -8.22 22.67
CA ASP A 100 -5.53 -8.86 21.73
C ASP A 100 -5.95 -8.58 20.29
N ARG A 101 -4.93 -8.41 19.42
CA ARG A 101 -5.12 -8.29 17.99
C ARG A 101 -4.23 -9.29 17.27
N TYR A 102 -4.76 -9.92 16.25
CA TYR A 102 -4.09 -10.93 15.44
C TYR A 102 -3.77 -10.32 14.09
N ILE A 103 -2.49 -10.19 13.79
CA ILE A 103 -2.00 -9.38 12.68
C ILE A 103 -1.29 -10.28 11.67
N THR A 104 -1.65 -10.14 10.39
CA THR A 104 -0.94 -10.74 9.27
C THR A 104 -0.39 -9.65 8.38
N VAL A 105 0.91 -9.70 8.06
CA VAL A 105 1.52 -8.78 7.09
C VAL A 105 1.22 -9.26 5.69
N LEU A 106 0.44 -8.49 4.93
CA LEU A 106 0.00 -8.85 3.58
C LEU A 106 0.99 -8.40 2.50
N SER A 107 1.62 -7.23 2.67
CA SER A 107 2.61 -6.72 1.72
C SER A 107 3.60 -5.76 2.38
N GLY A 108 4.78 -5.60 1.78
CA GLY A 108 5.85 -4.76 2.30
C GLY A 108 6.47 -5.31 3.56
N THR A 109 7.13 -4.43 4.31
CA THR A 109 7.73 -4.73 5.62
C THR A 109 7.11 -3.83 6.68
N TRP A 110 6.37 -4.44 7.61
CA TRP A 110 5.85 -3.77 8.79
C TRP A 110 6.91 -3.77 9.89
N TRP A 111 7.15 -2.63 10.51
CA TRP A 111 8.15 -2.45 11.54
C TRP A 111 7.48 -2.24 12.88
N VAL A 112 7.88 -3.01 13.91
CA VAL A 112 7.26 -2.95 15.23
C VAL A 112 8.31 -3.13 16.32
N VAL A 113 8.06 -2.51 17.48
CA VAL A 113 8.86 -2.69 18.70
C VAL A 113 7.99 -2.43 19.94
N THR A 114 8.34 -3.06 21.04
CA THR A 114 7.69 -2.86 22.34
C THR A 114 8.43 -1.81 23.16
N GLY A 115 7.70 -1.07 24.01
CA GLY A 115 8.25 -0.10 24.94
C GLY A 115 7.61 1.27 24.86
N THR A 116 7.94 2.11 25.83
CA THR A 116 7.34 3.44 26.03
C THR A 116 8.16 4.58 25.41
N LYS A 117 9.39 4.30 24.99
CA LYS A 117 10.27 5.30 24.34
C LYS A 117 10.14 5.16 22.82
N PHE A 118 9.83 6.27 22.15
CA PHE A 118 9.81 6.31 20.69
C PHE A 118 11.23 6.29 20.13
N ASP A 119 11.58 5.18 19.47
CA ASP A 119 12.88 4.95 18.84
C ASP A 119 12.70 4.11 17.56
N PRO A 120 12.45 4.75 16.41
CA PRO A 120 12.24 4.04 15.15
C PRO A 120 13.39 3.10 14.74
N ASP A 121 14.61 3.38 15.18
CA ASP A 121 15.77 2.54 14.84
C ASP A 121 15.79 1.21 15.60
N ALA A 122 15.10 1.15 16.75
CA ALA A 122 14.96 -0.07 17.54
C ALA A 122 13.90 -1.04 16.97
N THR A 123 13.13 -0.65 15.96
CA THR A 123 12.05 -1.48 15.41
C THR A 123 12.56 -2.71 14.67
N VAL A 124 11.82 -3.81 14.79
CA VAL A 124 12.12 -5.12 14.19
C VAL A 124 11.26 -5.29 12.92
N PRO A 125 11.83 -5.74 11.79
CA PRO A 125 11.11 -5.94 10.55
C PRO A 125 10.26 -7.21 10.59
N MET A 126 9.00 -7.07 10.17
CA MET A 126 8.04 -8.14 9.91
C MET A 126 7.70 -8.12 8.42
N PRO A 127 8.36 -8.94 7.57
CA PRO A 127 8.07 -8.97 6.13
C PRO A 127 6.70 -9.60 5.84
N ALA A 128 6.22 -9.44 4.60
CA ALA A 128 4.99 -10.08 4.12
C ALA A 128 4.97 -11.59 4.43
N GLY A 129 3.84 -12.09 4.93
CA GLY A 129 3.67 -13.44 5.44
C GLY A 129 3.97 -13.60 6.94
N SER A 130 4.50 -12.59 7.62
CA SER A 130 4.65 -12.62 9.08
C SER A 130 3.30 -12.62 9.77
N TYR A 131 3.22 -13.35 10.89
CA TYR A 131 2.09 -13.33 11.82
C TYR A 131 2.55 -12.80 13.18
N VAL A 132 1.79 -11.87 13.75
CA VAL A 132 2.10 -11.22 15.03
C VAL A 132 0.84 -11.19 15.90
N THR A 133 0.97 -11.50 17.16
CA THR A 133 -0.07 -11.21 18.16
C THR A 133 0.33 -9.98 18.96
N ASP A 134 -0.47 -8.96 18.84
CA ASP A 134 -0.38 -7.75 19.63
C ASP A 134 -1.22 -7.95 20.90
N LEU A 135 -0.52 -8.20 21.99
CA LEU A 135 -1.16 -8.58 23.26
C LEU A 135 -1.86 -7.39 23.92
N ALA A 136 -3.01 -7.64 24.52
CA ALA A 136 -3.77 -6.66 25.27
C ALA A 136 -2.90 -5.91 26.28
N LYS A 137 -2.96 -4.58 26.25
CA LYS A 137 -2.20 -3.67 27.11
C LYS A 137 -0.68 -3.72 26.94
N GLY A 138 -0.18 -4.50 25.98
CA GLY A 138 1.23 -4.49 25.59
C GLY A 138 1.58 -3.16 24.90
N VAL A 139 2.52 -2.40 25.48
CA VAL A 139 2.93 -1.11 24.91
C VAL A 139 3.87 -1.37 23.73
N HIS A 140 3.51 -0.83 22.58
CA HIS A 140 4.29 -0.94 21.34
C HIS A 140 4.14 0.32 20.50
N PHE A 141 4.91 0.41 19.42
CA PHE A 141 4.70 1.30 18.31
C PHE A 141 5.16 0.62 17.02
N ASP A 142 4.61 1.05 15.90
CA ASP A 142 4.70 0.33 14.64
C ASP A 142 4.52 1.27 13.45
N GLY A 143 4.89 0.80 12.26
CA GLY A 143 4.74 1.57 11.04
C GLY A 143 5.51 1.01 9.86
N ALA A 144 5.88 1.91 8.94
CA ALA A 144 6.68 1.59 7.77
C ALA A 144 7.87 2.53 7.63
N LYS A 145 9.01 2.02 7.14
CA LYS A 145 10.23 2.79 6.83
C LYS A 145 10.23 3.21 5.37
N ASP A 146 11.00 2.56 4.53
CA ASP A 146 11.29 3.03 3.17
C ASP A 146 10.22 2.63 2.14
N GLU A 147 9.40 1.63 2.44
CA GLU A 147 8.33 1.12 1.57
C GLU A 147 7.00 1.07 2.31
N PRO A 148 5.86 1.14 1.60
CA PRO A 148 4.56 0.97 2.24
C PRO A 148 4.38 -0.45 2.73
N ALA A 149 3.66 -0.62 3.85
CA ALA A 149 3.25 -1.93 4.37
C ALA A 149 1.74 -2.01 4.51
N VAL A 150 1.17 -3.17 4.22
CA VAL A 150 -0.25 -3.47 4.46
C VAL A 150 -0.34 -4.65 5.40
N ILE A 151 -1.09 -4.46 6.49
CA ILE A 151 -1.39 -5.50 7.47
C ILE A 151 -2.90 -5.73 7.54
N GLU A 152 -3.30 -6.97 7.82
CA GLU A 152 -4.64 -7.31 8.24
C GLU A 152 -4.66 -7.46 9.76
N ILE A 153 -5.67 -6.89 10.40
CA ILE A 153 -5.91 -7.02 11.83
C ILE A 153 -7.26 -7.70 12.05
N VAL A 154 -7.25 -8.77 12.82
CA VAL A 154 -8.44 -9.43 13.35
C VAL A 154 -8.47 -9.21 14.85
N GLY A 155 -9.59 -8.71 15.40
CA GLY A 155 -9.68 -8.43 16.84
C GLY A 155 -11.11 -8.34 17.35
N GLU A 156 -11.22 -8.21 18.66
CA GLU A 156 -12.46 -7.87 19.34
C GLU A 156 -12.46 -6.38 19.69
N GLY A 157 -13.53 -5.69 19.30
CA GLY A 157 -13.71 -4.27 19.63
C GLY A 157 -14.25 -4.06 21.07
N PRO A 158 -14.16 -2.85 21.60
CA PRO A 158 -13.67 -1.66 20.93
C PRO A 158 -12.13 -1.62 20.82
N ALA A 159 -11.62 -1.29 19.64
CA ALA A 159 -10.19 -1.18 19.34
C ALA A 159 -9.67 0.23 19.61
N THR A 160 -9.74 0.67 20.86
CA THR A 160 -9.24 1.99 21.25
C THR A 160 -7.72 2.02 21.33
N ILE A 161 -7.13 3.19 21.08
CA ILE A 161 -5.69 3.46 21.22
C ILE A 161 -5.47 4.31 22.47
N THR A 162 -4.63 3.84 23.38
CA THR A 162 -4.24 4.57 24.58
C THR A 162 -2.76 4.95 24.47
N PRO A 163 -2.41 6.25 24.39
CA PRO A 163 -1.02 6.70 24.37
C PRO A 163 -0.26 6.27 25.62
N ALA A 164 1.00 5.86 25.44
CA ALA A 164 1.87 5.36 26.52
C ALA A 164 3.33 5.86 26.39
N GLU A 165 3.58 6.85 25.56
CA GLU A 165 4.92 7.43 25.40
C GLU A 165 5.39 8.14 26.66
N VAL A 166 6.61 7.82 27.09
CA VAL A 166 7.31 8.53 28.16
C VAL A 166 8.31 9.49 27.52
N LYS A 167 8.18 10.77 27.89
CA LYS A 167 9.07 11.85 27.39
C LYS A 167 10.42 11.83 28.12
#